data_95e89dfa2c05bd8ce7dae22ca07cd105
#
_entry.id   95e89dfa2c05bd8ce7dae22ca07cd105
#
_cell.length_a   1.000
_cell.length_b   1.000
_cell.length_c   1.000
_cell.angle_alpha   90.00
_cell.angle_beta   90.00
_cell.angle_gamma   90.00
#
_symmetry.space_group_name_H-M   'P 1'
#
loop_
_entity.id
_entity.type
_entity.pdbx_description
1 polymer ?
#
loop_
_entity_poly.entity_id
_entity_poly.type
_entity_poly.pdbx_seq_one_letter_code
_entity_poly.pdbx_strand_id
1 'polypeptide(L)'
;MTDNASGGPAFLLITARIGDQAKLAAYDAALSASGLYAAHGGQIVFGGQPANRVEGWPDGVGAVCVRFSSRTAAESFWFSAKYQHDIKPLRRGAGTFQAAIFDAG
;
A
#
# COMPACT_ATOMS: atom_id res chain seq x y z
N MET A 1 -5.58 -2.07 -27.35
CA MET A 1 -5.50 -1.99 -26.66
C MET A 1 -5.21 -2.03 -25.99
N THR A 2 -5.35 -2.10 -26.15
CA THR A 2 -5.20 -2.10 -25.40
C THR A 2 -4.82 -2.22 -24.54
N ASP A 3 -5.29 -2.58 -24.57
CA ASP A 3 -5.05 -2.58 -23.58
C ASP A 3 -4.13 -2.80 -23.00
N ASN A 4 -3.63 -2.75 -23.53
CA ASN A 4 -2.66 -2.76 -22.92
C ASN A 4 -2.33 -1.95 -21.96
N ALA A 5 -2.78 -1.15 -22.26
CA ALA A 5 -2.53 -0.21 -21.21
C ALA A 5 -2.71 -0.85 -19.85
N SER A 6 -3.62 -1.75 -19.80
CA SER A 6 -3.87 -2.50 -18.56
C SER A 6 -3.13 -3.82 -18.53
N GLY A 7 -2.24 -4.04 -19.48
CA GLY A 7 -1.60 -5.33 -19.61
C GLY A 7 -0.39 -5.55 -18.73
N GLY A 8 0.17 -4.49 -18.18
CA GLY A 8 1.37 -4.60 -17.35
C GLY A 8 1.09 -4.55 -15.87
N PRO A 9 2.10 -4.80 -15.05
CA PRO A 9 1.95 -4.71 -13.60
C PRO A 9 1.67 -3.28 -13.15
N ALA A 10 1.14 -3.16 -11.94
CA ALA A 10 0.90 -1.88 -11.30
C ALA A 10 1.44 -1.92 -9.88
N PHE A 11 1.72 -0.74 -9.34
CA PHE A 11 2.29 -0.61 -8.01
C PHE A 11 1.40 0.29 -7.15
N LEU A 12 1.05 -0.20 -5.97
CA LEU A 12 0.42 0.62 -4.95
C LEU A 12 1.56 1.13 -4.06
N LEU A 13 1.75 2.44 -4.05
CA LEU A 13 2.75 3.08 -3.21
C LEU A 13 2.04 3.83 -2.09
N ILE A 14 2.41 3.51 -0.86
CA ILE A 14 1.88 4.18 0.32
C ILE A 14 3.05 4.80 1.05
N THR A 15 3.00 6.12 1.29
CA THR A 15 3.97 6.78 2.16
C THR A 15 3.28 7.20 3.44
N ALA A 16 4.03 7.20 4.54
CA ALA A 16 3.43 7.50 5.84
C ALA A 16 4.45 8.04 6.82
N ARG A 17 3.98 8.99 7.63
CA ARG A 17 4.67 9.37 8.86
C ARG A 17 3.83 8.84 10.01
N ILE A 18 4.42 7.95 10.82
CA ILE A 18 3.68 7.24 11.86
C ILE A 18 3.92 7.90 13.21
N GLY A 19 2.83 8.22 13.91
CA GLY A 19 2.87 8.77 15.26
C GLY A 19 2.45 7.78 16.34
N ASP A 20 1.65 6.78 15.97
CA ASP A 20 1.17 5.76 16.91
C ASP A 20 1.47 4.37 16.35
N GLN A 21 2.57 3.80 16.82
CA GLN A 21 3.03 2.50 16.35
C GLN A 21 2.08 1.36 16.73
N ALA A 22 1.38 1.48 17.86
CA ALA A 22 0.44 0.44 18.28
C ALA A 22 -0.74 0.34 17.31
N LYS A 23 -1.25 1.49 16.85
CA LYS A 23 -2.33 1.50 15.86
C LYS A 23 -1.87 0.97 14.52
N LEU A 24 -0.65 1.30 14.12
CA LEU A 24 -0.09 0.76 12.88
C LEU A 24 0.07 -0.76 12.98
N ALA A 25 0.54 -1.26 14.11
CA ALA A 25 0.71 -2.69 14.33
C ALA A 25 -0.63 -3.43 14.24
N ALA A 26 -1.69 -2.85 14.80
CA ALA A 26 -3.03 -3.44 14.71
C ALA A 26 -3.52 -3.51 13.27
N TYR A 27 -3.29 -2.44 12.49
CA TYR A 27 -3.61 -2.41 11.08
C TYR A 27 -2.84 -3.48 10.29
N ASP A 28 -1.53 -3.54 10.50
CA ASP A 28 -0.66 -4.50 9.80
C ASP A 28 -1.06 -5.94 10.13
N ALA A 29 -1.36 -6.22 11.39
CA ALA A 29 -1.77 -7.55 11.81
C ALA A 29 -3.10 -7.97 11.16
N ALA A 30 -4.07 -7.06 11.13
CA ALA A 30 -5.36 -7.33 10.51
C ALA A 30 -5.23 -7.55 9.01
N LEU A 31 -4.42 -6.73 8.34
CA LEU A 31 -4.20 -6.85 6.90
C LEU A 31 -3.52 -8.18 6.58
N SER A 32 -2.50 -8.55 7.33
CA SER A 32 -1.81 -9.82 7.17
C SER A 32 -2.75 -11.00 7.38
N ALA A 33 -3.53 -10.97 8.44
CA ALA A 33 -4.46 -12.06 8.76
C ALA A 33 -5.60 -12.18 7.74
N SER A 34 -5.94 -11.08 7.06
CA SER A 34 -7.06 -11.08 6.12
C SER A 34 -6.78 -11.85 4.84
N GLY A 35 -5.51 -12.03 4.47
CA GLY A 35 -5.15 -12.65 3.20
C GLY A 35 -5.46 -11.79 1.97
N LEU A 36 -5.75 -10.50 2.16
CA LEU A 36 -6.20 -9.64 1.06
C LEU A 36 -5.16 -9.46 -0.03
N TYR A 37 -3.87 -9.34 0.33
CA TYR A 37 -2.84 -9.23 -0.70
C TYR A 37 -2.84 -10.48 -1.59
N ALA A 38 -2.82 -11.65 -0.98
CA ALA A 38 -2.82 -12.90 -1.74
C ALA A 38 -4.09 -13.04 -2.59
N ALA A 39 -5.23 -12.64 -2.05
CA ALA A 39 -6.52 -12.74 -2.76
C ALA A 39 -6.54 -11.88 -4.02
N HIS A 40 -5.77 -10.79 -4.05
CA HIS A 40 -5.70 -9.88 -5.19
C HIS A 40 -4.38 -9.96 -5.95
N GLY A 41 -3.53 -10.93 -5.61
CA GLY A 41 -2.25 -11.11 -6.28
C GLY A 41 -1.19 -10.07 -5.93
N GLY A 42 -1.33 -9.42 -4.78
CA GLY A 42 -0.38 -8.40 -4.35
C GLY A 42 0.86 -9.01 -3.71
N GLN A 43 2.01 -8.43 -4.01
CA GLN A 43 3.30 -8.83 -3.44
C GLN A 43 4.03 -7.59 -2.96
N ILE A 44 4.44 -7.59 -1.69
CA ILE A 44 5.21 -6.48 -1.14
C ILE A 44 6.59 -6.48 -1.77
N VAL A 45 6.95 -5.37 -2.43
CA VAL A 45 8.25 -5.18 -3.06
C VAL A 45 9.25 -4.67 -2.02
N PHE A 46 8.86 -3.66 -1.25
CA PHE A 46 9.66 -3.15 -0.14
C PHE A 46 8.72 -2.45 0.85
N GLY A 47 9.22 -2.28 2.07
CA GLY A 47 8.50 -1.52 3.09
C GLY A 47 9.44 -1.07 4.18
N GLY A 48 9.15 0.08 4.77
CA GLY A 48 9.90 0.62 5.89
C GLY A 48 10.46 2.00 5.63
N GLN A 49 11.45 2.39 6.43
CA GLN A 49 12.13 3.67 6.29
C GLN A 49 13.18 3.59 5.19
N PRO A 50 13.48 4.71 4.51
CA PRO A 50 14.52 4.69 3.50
C PRO A 50 15.87 4.34 4.11
N ALA A 51 16.66 3.55 3.38
CA ALA A 51 18.03 3.25 3.78
C ALA A 51 18.91 4.51 3.71
N ASN A 52 18.61 5.41 2.78
CA ASN A 52 19.36 6.65 2.60
C ASN A 52 18.43 7.70 1.99
N ARG A 53 18.27 8.81 2.69
CA ARG A 53 17.48 9.95 2.20
C ARG A 53 18.42 10.85 1.42
N VAL A 54 18.33 10.80 0.11
CA VAL A 54 19.33 11.45 -0.76
C VAL A 54 18.98 12.89 -1.12
N GLU A 55 17.70 13.23 -1.20
CA GLU A 55 17.31 14.60 -1.52
C GLU A 55 15.85 14.85 -1.18
N GLY A 56 15.58 15.80 -0.30
CA GLY A 56 14.22 16.30 -0.06
C GLY A 56 13.25 15.34 0.60
N TRP A 57 13.68 14.15 0.96
CA TRP A 57 12.78 13.18 1.60
C TRP A 57 12.48 13.62 3.03
N PRO A 58 11.19 13.73 3.40
CA PRO A 58 10.83 14.23 4.73
C PRO A 58 11.30 13.29 5.85
N ASP A 59 11.67 13.89 6.96
CA ASP A 59 12.10 13.13 8.12
C ASP A 59 10.97 12.26 8.65
N GLY A 60 11.29 11.03 8.99
CA GLY A 60 10.33 10.10 9.59
C GLY A 60 9.31 9.48 8.64
N VAL A 61 9.38 9.78 7.35
CA VAL A 61 8.44 9.22 6.38
C VAL A 61 8.98 7.91 5.83
N GLY A 62 8.18 6.85 5.95
CA GLY A 62 8.46 5.56 5.34
C GLY A 62 7.58 5.31 4.12
N ALA A 63 7.79 4.18 3.47
CA ALA A 63 7.01 3.81 2.31
C ALA A 63 6.80 2.30 2.25
N VAL A 64 5.68 1.89 1.63
CA VAL A 64 5.42 0.50 1.28
C VAL A 64 5.04 0.49 -0.20
N CYS A 65 5.63 -0.44 -0.93
CA CYS A 65 5.30 -0.63 -2.34
C CYS A 65 4.80 -2.06 -2.54
N VAL A 66 3.61 -2.19 -3.10
CA VAL A 66 2.99 -3.49 -3.38
C VAL A 66 2.78 -3.63 -4.87
N ARG A 67 3.26 -4.73 -5.44
CA ARG A 67 3.11 -5.02 -6.87
C ARG A 67 1.88 -5.87 -7.08
N PHE A 68 1.07 -5.50 -8.08
CA PHE A 68 -0.06 -6.28 -8.55
C PHE A 68 0.15 -6.60 -10.03
N SER A 69 -0.52 -7.63 -10.52
CA SER A 69 -0.39 -8.05 -11.92
C SER A 69 -0.95 -7.02 -12.89
N SER A 70 -1.85 -6.15 -12.42
CA SER A 70 -2.46 -5.12 -13.25
C SER A 70 -2.98 -3.99 -12.36
N ARG A 71 -3.28 -2.85 -12.99
CA ARG A 71 -3.94 -1.75 -12.32
C ARG A 71 -5.30 -2.17 -11.78
N THR A 72 -6.04 -2.96 -12.55
CA THR A 72 -7.36 -3.44 -12.13
C THR A 72 -7.25 -4.26 -10.85
N ALA A 73 -6.24 -5.13 -10.73
CA ALA A 73 -6.03 -5.91 -9.53
C ALA A 73 -5.71 -5.02 -8.33
N ALA A 74 -4.86 -4.00 -8.52
CA ALA A 74 -4.52 -3.05 -7.46
C ALA A 74 -5.76 -2.28 -7.00
N GLU A 75 -6.56 -1.81 -7.95
CA GLU A 75 -7.80 -1.09 -7.63
C GLU A 75 -8.80 -2.00 -6.93
N SER A 76 -8.92 -3.24 -7.37
CA SER A 76 -9.81 -4.22 -6.72
C SER A 76 -9.43 -4.44 -5.26
N PHE A 77 -8.14 -4.49 -4.98
CA PHE A 77 -7.66 -4.58 -3.59
C PHE A 77 -8.04 -3.32 -2.81
N TRP A 78 -7.64 -2.15 -3.33
CA TRP A 78 -7.81 -0.90 -2.59
C TRP A 78 -9.27 -0.57 -2.33
N PHE A 79 -10.12 -0.76 -3.31
CA PHE A 79 -11.53 -0.43 -3.21
C PHE A 79 -12.41 -1.58 -2.73
N SER A 80 -11.81 -2.72 -2.34
CA SER A 80 -12.60 -3.82 -1.78
C SER A 80 -13.29 -3.36 -0.49
N ALA A 81 -14.51 -3.89 -0.27
CA ALA A 81 -15.25 -3.57 0.95
C ALA A 81 -14.46 -4.01 2.18
N LYS A 82 -13.81 -5.17 2.11
CA LYS A 82 -13.01 -5.69 3.23
C LYS A 82 -11.91 -4.71 3.61
N TYR A 83 -11.16 -4.20 2.62
CA TYR A 83 -10.08 -3.26 2.93
C TYR A 83 -10.62 -1.93 3.44
N GLN A 84 -11.59 -1.35 2.74
CA GLN A 84 -12.09 -0.01 3.06
C GLN A 84 -12.85 0.05 4.38
N HIS A 85 -13.61 -1.01 4.73
CA HIS A 85 -14.46 -0.97 5.90
C HIS A 85 -13.89 -1.68 7.11
N ASP A 86 -13.10 -2.74 6.91
CA ASP A 86 -12.63 -3.57 8.02
C ASP A 86 -11.15 -3.37 8.36
N ILE A 87 -10.34 -3.01 7.38
CA ILE A 87 -8.88 -2.94 7.56
C ILE A 87 -8.38 -1.50 7.65
N LYS A 88 -8.63 -0.71 6.60
CA LYS A 88 -8.08 0.65 6.53
C LYS A 88 -8.47 1.53 7.72
N PRO A 89 -9.68 1.48 8.27
CA PRO A 89 -10.02 2.31 9.42
C PRO A 89 -9.18 2.04 10.67
N LEU A 90 -8.54 0.88 10.77
CA LEU A 90 -7.70 0.55 11.92
C LEU A 90 -6.48 1.44 12.04
N ARG A 91 -6.02 2.04 10.92
CA ARG A 91 -4.87 2.95 10.95
C ARG A 91 -5.25 4.41 11.21
N ARG A 92 -6.55 4.67 11.43
CA ARG A 92 -7.00 6.04 11.73
C ARG A 92 -6.36 6.52 13.01
N GLY A 93 -5.70 7.68 12.96
CA GLY A 93 -4.98 8.23 14.09
C GLY A 93 -3.58 7.65 14.26
N ALA A 94 -3.16 6.70 13.42
CA ALA A 94 -1.80 6.16 13.49
C ALA A 94 -0.77 7.13 12.92
N GLY A 95 -1.17 7.99 11.99
CA GLY A 95 -0.25 8.93 11.36
C GLY A 95 -0.87 9.57 10.13
N THR A 96 -0.02 10.12 9.28
CA THR A 96 -0.40 10.75 8.03
C THR A 96 -0.01 9.84 6.87
N PHE A 97 -0.97 9.51 5.99
CA PHE A 97 -0.77 8.55 4.92
C PHE A 97 -1.07 9.19 3.57
N GLN A 98 -0.31 8.80 2.56
CA GLN A 98 -0.59 9.10 1.17
C GLN A 98 -0.48 7.80 0.38
N ALA A 99 -1.36 7.61 -0.59
CA ALA A 99 -1.36 6.38 -1.38
C ALA A 99 -1.72 6.70 -2.83
N ALA A 100 -1.07 6.01 -3.75
CA ALA A 100 -1.36 6.14 -5.17
C ALA A 100 -1.03 4.83 -5.87
N ILE A 101 -1.70 4.59 -6.98
CA ILE A 101 -1.45 3.43 -7.82
C ILE A 101 -0.77 3.91 -9.10
N PHE A 102 0.34 3.28 -9.44
CA PHE A 102 1.16 3.63 -10.60
C PHE A 102 1.17 2.46 -11.58
N ASP A 103 1.01 2.74 -12.85
CA ASP A 103 1.27 1.75 -13.88
C ASP A 103 2.78 1.60 -14.05
N ALA A 104 3.24 0.39 -14.36
CA ALA A 104 4.66 0.12 -14.48
C ALA A 104 5.25 0.57 -15.79
N GLY A 105 4.50 1.04 -16.65
CA GLY A 105 5.06 1.42 -17.88
C GLY A 105 4.28 2.06 -18.80
#